data_e32c59e701d11ec8bde0050b453fedfa
#
_entry.id   e32c59e701d11ec8bde0050b453fedfa
#
_cell.length_a   1.000
_cell.length_b   1.000
_cell.length_c   1.000
_cell.angle_alpha   90.00
_cell.angle_beta   90.00
_cell.angle_gamma   90.00
#
_symmetry.space_group_name_H-M   'P 1'
#
loop_
_entity.id
_entity.type
_entity.pdbx_description
1 polymer ?
#
loop_
_entity_poly.entity_id
_entity_poly.type
_entity_poly.pdbx_seq_one_letter_code
_entity_poly.pdbx_strand_id
1 'polypeptide(L)'
;MTASPGETTPPTPLTPPTPGTKTPVRLDRALVERGLARSRGQAQELIRAGEVSLQGRTAVRASELVAETDSLEARIDPYVSRGAHKLAGALDDLGLVPTGRALDAGSSTGGFTQVLLERGADLVYAVDVGTNQLAEPVREDPRVRVHEQTDVRDLTLVNLDDRPVDLVVADLSFISLTKILDAFAAVTATDGTWLLMVKPQFEVGRVALDRGGVVRDPALHRQAVDGVAAAAAALGWHVQAVVASRLPGPAGNQEFFVRLTTTPGVGPASPWPASLC
;
A
#
# COMPACT_ATOMS: atom_id res chain seq x y z
N MET A 1 -63.65 -64.97 36.84
CA MET A 1 -63.41 -63.99 35.76
C MET A 1 -62.50 -62.93 36.39
N THR A 2 -61.23 -63.06 36.19
CA THR A 2 -60.21 -62.17 36.71
C THR A 2 -59.59 -61.46 35.56
N ALA A 3 -59.71 -60.12 35.54
CA ALA A 3 -59.08 -59.24 34.53
C ALA A 3 -57.63 -59.02 34.88
N SER A 4 -56.75 -59.22 33.93
CA SER A 4 -55.31 -58.87 34.00
C SER A 4 -55.10 -57.35 33.90
N PRO A 5 -54.13 -56.81 34.65
CA PRO A 5 -53.76 -55.39 34.51
C PRO A 5 -52.88 -55.16 33.30
N GLY A 6 -53.19 -54.08 32.58
CA GLY A 6 -52.45 -53.63 31.38
C GLY A 6 -51.04 -53.13 31.67
N GLU A 7 -50.15 -53.58 30.84
CA GLU A 7 -48.74 -53.16 30.80
C GLU A 7 -48.62 -51.73 30.24
N THR A 8 -48.19 -50.76 31.03
CA THR A 8 -47.85 -49.41 30.58
C THR A 8 -46.43 -49.40 30.05
N THR A 9 -46.28 -49.21 28.74
CA THR A 9 -45.00 -49.02 28.08
C THR A 9 -44.39 -47.65 28.50
N PRO A 10 -43.14 -47.59 28.92
CA PRO A 10 -42.49 -46.32 29.27
C PRO A 10 -42.28 -45.42 28.04
N PRO A 11 -42.41 -44.11 28.17
CA PRO A 11 -42.19 -43.18 27.05
C PRO A 11 -40.75 -43.21 26.55
N THR A 12 -40.60 -43.29 25.24
CA THR A 12 -39.33 -43.19 24.51
C THR A 12 -38.64 -41.88 24.87
N PRO A 13 -37.35 -41.86 25.24
CA PRO A 13 -36.65 -40.61 25.52
C PRO A 13 -36.51 -39.78 24.23
N LEU A 14 -36.97 -38.54 24.30
CA LEU A 14 -36.79 -37.56 23.25
C LEU A 14 -35.29 -37.25 23.09
N THR A 15 -34.73 -37.64 21.93
CA THR A 15 -33.40 -37.26 21.54
C THR A 15 -33.36 -35.74 21.35
N PRO A 16 -32.41 -35.01 22.00
CA PRO A 16 -32.32 -33.58 21.77
C PRO A 16 -32.04 -33.31 20.28
N PRO A 17 -32.57 -32.22 19.71
CA PRO A 17 -32.34 -31.89 18.33
C PRO A 17 -30.85 -31.68 18.09
N THR A 18 -30.30 -32.38 17.10
CA THR A 18 -28.93 -32.17 16.63
C THR A 18 -28.76 -30.69 16.25
N PRO A 19 -27.68 -30.00 16.72
CA PRO A 19 -27.44 -28.63 16.31
C PRO A 19 -27.47 -28.55 14.81
N GLY A 20 -28.34 -27.71 14.23
CA GLY A 20 -28.50 -27.58 12.80
C GLY A 20 -27.19 -27.16 12.15
N THR A 21 -26.57 -28.08 11.43
CA THR A 21 -25.44 -27.77 10.56
C THR A 21 -25.91 -26.81 9.49
N LYS A 22 -25.44 -25.56 9.55
CA LYS A 22 -25.72 -24.58 8.47
C LYS A 22 -25.27 -25.17 7.13
N THR A 23 -26.06 -24.93 6.10
CA THR A 23 -25.73 -25.38 4.73
C THR A 23 -24.34 -24.81 4.34
N PRO A 24 -23.47 -25.66 3.75
CA PRO A 24 -22.17 -25.18 3.27
C PRO A 24 -22.32 -23.98 2.32
N VAL A 25 -21.49 -22.97 2.51
CA VAL A 25 -21.51 -21.73 1.72
C VAL A 25 -20.28 -21.65 0.82
N ARG A 26 -20.36 -20.85 -0.23
CA ARG A 26 -19.21 -20.63 -1.13
C ARG A 26 -18.04 -19.99 -0.37
N LEU A 27 -16.82 -20.37 -0.72
CA LEU A 27 -15.60 -19.91 -0.08
C LEU A 27 -15.46 -18.37 -0.09
N ASP A 28 -15.76 -17.71 -1.23
CA ASP A 28 -15.73 -16.24 -1.32
C ASP A 28 -16.70 -15.55 -0.37
N ARG A 29 -17.83 -16.21 -0.08
CA ARG A 29 -18.81 -15.74 0.90
C ARG A 29 -18.40 -16.08 2.34
N ALA A 30 -17.89 -17.29 2.57
CA ALA A 30 -17.41 -17.72 3.89
C ALA A 30 -16.29 -16.82 4.42
N LEU A 31 -15.37 -16.38 3.54
CA LEU A 31 -14.31 -15.45 3.91
C LEU A 31 -14.87 -14.11 4.43
N VAL A 32 -15.90 -13.57 3.78
CA VAL A 32 -16.54 -12.32 4.23
C VAL A 32 -17.33 -12.55 5.53
N GLU A 33 -18.11 -13.61 5.62
CA GLU A 33 -18.93 -13.91 6.81
C GLU A 33 -18.09 -14.18 8.06
N ARG A 34 -16.85 -14.69 7.89
CA ARG A 34 -15.89 -14.92 8.99
C ARG A 34 -14.94 -13.74 9.24
N GLY A 35 -15.13 -12.60 8.56
CA GLY A 35 -14.26 -11.41 8.73
C GLY A 35 -12.85 -11.57 8.15
N LEU A 36 -12.62 -12.60 7.33
CA LEU A 36 -11.33 -12.85 6.65
C LEU A 36 -11.20 -12.12 5.31
N ALA A 37 -12.21 -11.38 4.90
CA ALA A 37 -12.18 -10.45 3.78
C ALA A 37 -13.25 -9.37 3.98
N ARG A 38 -12.95 -8.15 3.54
CA ARG A 38 -13.87 -6.99 3.63
C ARG A 38 -14.99 -7.05 2.58
N SER A 39 -14.74 -7.73 1.48
CA SER A 39 -15.70 -7.88 0.37
C SER A 39 -15.45 -9.17 -0.40
N ARG A 40 -16.46 -9.61 -1.19
CA ARG A 40 -16.33 -10.78 -2.08
C ARG A 40 -15.25 -10.56 -3.16
N GLY A 41 -15.05 -9.34 -3.62
CA GLY A 41 -13.97 -8.99 -4.54
C GLY A 41 -12.60 -9.28 -3.93
N GLN A 42 -12.33 -8.77 -2.72
CA GLN A 42 -11.11 -9.05 -1.99
C GLN A 42 -10.93 -10.56 -1.70
N ALA A 43 -12.00 -11.24 -1.29
CA ALA A 43 -11.95 -12.69 -1.08
C ALA A 43 -11.49 -13.46 -2.33
N GLN A 44 -12.00 -13.07 -3.52
CA GLN A 44 -11.61 -13.68 -4.79
C GLN A 44 -10.16 -13.35 -5.16
N GLU A 45 -9.66 -12.17 -4.82
CA GLU A 45 -8.26 -11.80 -5.00
C GLU A 45 -7.33 -12.61 -4.11
N LEU A 46 -7.66 -12.76 -2.83
CA LEU A 46 -6.90 -13.59 -1.89
C LEU A 46 -6.85 -15.07 -2.36
N ILE A 47 -7.97 -15.61 -2.85
CA ILE A 47 -8.00 -16.97 -3.38
C ILE A 47 -7.12 -17.10 -4.63
N ARG A 48 -7.18 -16.14 -5.57
CA ARG A 48 -6.34 -16.13 -6.78
C ARG A 48 -4.85 -15.97 -6.46
N ALA A 49 -4.52 -15.25 -5.41
CA ALA A 49 -3.16 -15.07 -4.92
C ALA A 49 -2.62 -16.30 -4.16
N GLY A 50 -3.47 -17.28 -3.85
CA GLY A 50 -3.08 -18.45 -3.06
C GLY A 50 -2.93 -18.18 -1.56
N GLU A 51 -3.47 -17.06 -1.08
CA GLU A 51 -3.37 -16.60 0.32
C GLU A 51 -4.48 -17.17 1.22
N VAL A 52 -5.30 -18.10 0.71
CA VAL A 52 -6.38 -18.75 1.45
C VAL A 52 -6.08 -20.22 1.67
N SER A 53 -6.16 -20.66 2.92
CA SER A 53 -6.05 -22.06 3.33
C SER A 53 -7.41 -22.57 3.81
N LEU A 54 -7.88 -23.66 3.23
CA LEU A 54 -9.07 -24.39 3.64
C LEU A 54 -8.64 -25.79 4.10
N GLN A 55 -8.87 -26.13 5.36
CA GLN A 55 -8.44 -27.40 5.96
C GLN A 55 -6.96 -27.72 5.73
N GLY A 56 -6.08 -26.70 5.86
CA GLY A 56 -4.63 -26.81 5.70
C GLY A 56 -4.12 -26.93 4.26
N ARG A 57 -5.00 -26.85 3.23
CA ARG A 57 -4.61 -26.82 1.81
C ARG A 57 -4.91 -25.47 1.19
N THR A 58 -4.08 -25.04 0.26
CA THR A 58 -4.34 -23.80 -0.48
C THR A 58 -5.62 -23.94 -1.30
N ALA A 59 -6.55 -22.99 -1.08
CA ALA A 59 -7.82 -22.95 -1.82
C ALA A 59 -7.63 -22.26 -3.17
N VAL A 60 -8.17 -22.85 -4.23
CA VAL A 60 -7.96 -22.36 -5.62
C VAL A 60 -9.24 -21.90 -6.32
N ARG A 61 -10.41 -22.13 -5.72
CA ARG A 61 -11.71 -21.82 -6.35
C ARG A 61 -12.64 -21.07 -5.39
N ALA A 62 -13.06 -19.88 -5.76
CA ALA A 62 -14.02 -19.07 -4.99
C ALA A 62 -15.39 -19.74 -4.79
N SER A 63 -15.76 -20.68 -5.68
CA SER A 63 -17.01 -21.43 -5.62
C SER A 63 -16.96 -22.68 -4.74
N GLU A 64 -15.82 -23.02 -4.17
CA GLU A 64 -15.67 -24.16 -3.27
C GLU A 64 -16.61 -24.03 -2.07
N LEU A 65 -17.22 -25.13 -1.65
CA LEU A 65 -18.15 -25.14 -0.52
C LEU A 65 -17.40 -25.34 0.79
N VAL A 66 -17.73 -24.52 1.76
CA VAL A 66 -17.12 -24.48 3.10
C VAL A 66 -18.21 -24.72 4.14
N ALA A 67 -18.03 -25.75 4.95
CA ALA A 67 -18.90 -26.02 6.09
C ALA A 67 -18.53 -25.09 7.26
N GLU A 68 -19.45 -24.89 8.19
CA GLU A 68 -19.22 -24.04 9.38
C GLU A 68 -18.03 -24.53 10.23
N THR A 69 -17.82 -25.85 10.27
CA THR A 69 -16.76 -26.52 11.03
C THR A 69 -15.41 -26.57 10.32
N ASP A 70 -15.35 -26.22 9.02
CA ASP A 70 -14.09 -26.26 8.27
C ASP A 70 -13.11 -25.18 8.78
N SER A 71 -11.85 -25.55 8.99
CA SER A 71 -10.77 -24.59 9.24
C SER A 71 -10.57 -23.75 8.00
N LEU A 72 -10.69 -22.43 8.14
CA LEU A 72 -10.51 -21.45 7.07
C LEU A 72 -9.57 -20.35 7.57
N GLU A 73 -8.48 -20.17 6.88
CA GLU A 73 -7.47 -19.15 7.18
C GLU A 73 -7.22 -18.31 5.92
N ALA A 74 -6.97 -17.03 6.10
CA ALA A 74 -6.51 -16.15 5.03
C ALA A 74 -5.34 -15.31 5.52
N ARG A 75 -4.29 -15.24 4.71
CA ARG A 75 -3.22 -14.29 4.94
C ARG A 75 -3.69 -12.93 4.43
N ILE A 76 -4.20 -12.12 5.34
CA ILE A 76 -4.69 -10.78 5.03
C ILE A 76 -3.49 -9.85 5.02
N ASP A 77 -3.29 -9.16 3.90
CA ASP A 77 -2.34 -8.05 3.85
C ASP A 77 -2.85 -6.95 4.81
N PRO A 78 -2.05 -6.57 5.83
CA PRO A 78 -2.45 -5.52 6.77
C PRO A 78 -2.57 -4.15 6.09
N TYR A 79 -1.97 -4.00 4.91
CA TYR A 79 -1.94 -2.75 4.20
C TYR A 79 -3.15 -2.56 3.26
N VAL A 80 -3.57 -1.30 3.12
CA VAL A 80 -4.69 -0.93 2.24
C VAL A 80 -4.32 -1.02 0.76
N SER A 81 -3.02 -1.04 0.43
CA SER A 81 -2.53 -1.20 -0.95
C SER A 81 -1.11 -1.77 -1.02
N ARG A 82 -0.75 -2.30 -2.20
CA ARG A 82 0.62 -2.77 -2.52
C ARG A 82 1.68 -1.67 -2.41
N GLY A 83 1.29 -0.41 -2.57
CA GLY A 83 2.18 0.74 -2.41
C GLY A 83 2.82 0.76 -1.02
N ALA A 84 2.10 0.38 0.01
CA ALA A 84 2.61 0.32 1.37
C ALA A 84 3.89 -0.53 1.50
N HIS A 85 3.90 -1.71 0.87
CA HIS A 85 5.09 -2.58 0.90
C HIS A 85 6.31 -1.93 0.21
N LYS A 86 6.09 -1.10 -0.82
CA LYS A 86 7.17 -0.38 -1.50
C LYS A 86 7.80 0.63 -0.56
N LEU A 87 6.98 1.48 0.09
CA LEU A 87 7.47 2.48 1.03
C LEU A 87 8.11 1.83 2.26
N ALA A 88 7.45 0.83 2.86
CA ALA A 88 8.00 0.11 4.02
C ALA A 88 9.38 -0.48 3.70
N GLY A 89 9.52 -1.12 2.53
CA GLY A 89 10.80 -1.64 2.06
C GLY A 89 11.86 -0.56 1.88
N ALA A 90 11.51 0.58 1.30
CA ALA A 90 12.45 1.69 1.11
C ALA A 90 12.89 2.32 2.43
N LEU A 91 11.98 2.49 3.39
CA LEU A 91 12.30 2.97 4.74
C LEU A 91 13.25 2.04 5.46
N ASP A 92 13.02 0.72 5.36
CA ASP A 92 13.91 -0.30 5.96
C ASP A 92 15.30 -0.27 5.32
N ASP A 93 15.39 -0.25 3.97
CA ASP A 93 16.65 -0.25 3.22
C ASP A 93 17.49 1.01 3.49
N LEU A 94 16.83 2.14 3.77
CA LEU A 94 17.46 3.43 4.02
C LEU A 94 17.69 3.72 5.51
N GLY A 95 17.15 2.89 6.41
CA GLY A 95 17.13 3.17 7.84
C GLY A 95 16.45 4.49 8.17
N LEU A 96 15.45 4.90 7.36
CA LEU A 96 14.74 6.16 7.54
C LEU A 96 13.50 5.94 8.42
N VAL A 97 13.45 6.65 9.53
CA VAL A 97 12.30 6.65 10.43
C VAL A 97 11.51 7.94 10.20
N PRO A 98 10.26 7.87 9.73
CA PRO A 98 9.39 9.04 9.63
C PRO A 98 9.11 9.63 11.01
N THR A 99 9.24 10.93 11.14
CA THR A 99 8.91 11.68 12.37
C THR A 99 8.28 13.01 11.96
N GLY A 100 7.56 13.64 12.88
CA GLY A 100 6.97 14.95 12.64
C GLY A 100 5.84 14.92 11.59
N ARG A 101 5.83 15.93 10.73
CA ARG A 101 4.79 16.17 9.74
C ARG A 101 5.23 15.62 8.38
N ALA A 102 4.39 14.82 7.75
CA ALA A 102 4.69 14.23 6.45
C ALA A 102 3.65 14.63 5.40
N LEU A 103 4.10 14.77 4.15
CA LEU A 103 3.26 14.90 2.96
C LEU A 103 3.33 13.58 2.18
N ASP A 104 2.17 12.97 1.94
CA ASP A 104 2.00 11.84 1.01
C ASP A 104 1.40 12.37 -0.30
N ALA A 105 2.24 12.56 -1.29
CA ALA A 105 1.86 13.08 -2.61
C ALA A 105 1.49 11.94 -3.57
N GLY A 106 0.23 11.86 -3.94
CA GLY A 106 -0.35 10.73 -4.67
C GLY A 106 -0.82 9.63 -3.72
N SER A 107 -1.55 10.02 -2.67
CA SER A 107 -1.93 9.11 -1.58
C SER A 107 -2.84 7.96 -2.03
N SER A 108 -3.63 8.13 -3.09
CA SER A 108 -4.54 7.09 -3.62
C SER A 108 -5.36 6.43 -2.49
N THR A 109 -5.25 5.11 -2.32
CA THR A 109 -5.94 4.38 -1.24
C THR A 109 -5.31 4.53 0.15
N GLY A 110 -4.18 5.23 0.27
CA GLY A 110 -3.53 5.54 1.55
C GLY A 110 -2.45 4.56 1.99
N GLY A 111 -1.89 3.79 1.06
CA GLY A 111 -0.84 2.82 1.42
C GLY A 111 0.41 3.47 2.00
N PHE A 112 0.89 4.57 1.41
CA PHE A 112 2.03 5.31 1.96
C PHE A 112 1.64 6.01 3.25
N THR A 113 0.48 6.64 3.31
CA THR A 113 -0.06 7.27 4.53
C THR A 113 -0.08 6.29 5.69
N GLN A 114 -0.60 5.06 5.50
CA GLN A 114 -0.64 4.03 6.53
C GLN A 114 0.76 3.70 7.06
N VAL A 115 1.73 3.48 6.17
CA VAL A 115 3.12 3.17 6.55
C VAL A 115 3.76 4.32 7.32
N LEU A 116 3.55 5.57 6.89
CA LEU A 116 4.08 6.75 7.58
C LEU A 116 3.58 6.81 9.03
N LEU A 117 2.27 6.58 9.25
CA LEU A 117 1.65 6.57 10.57
C LEU A 117 2.17 5.44 11.45
N GLU A 118 2.31 4.22 10.90
CA GLU A 118 2.84 3.05 11.60
C GLU A 118 4.32 3.21 11.98
N ARG A 119 5.08 3.94 11.17
CA ARG A 119 6.51 4.16 11.35
C ARG A 119 6.85 5.39 12.19
N GLY A 120 5.87 6.19 12.62
CA GLY A 120 6.06 7.22 13.62
C GLY A 120 5.83 8.67 13.17
N ALA A 121 5.25 8.91 12.00
CA ALA A 121 4.82 10.25 11.62
C ALA A 121 3.70 10.74 12.58
N ASP A 122 3.82 11.98 13.04
CA ASP A 122 2.86 12.59 13.95
C ASP A 122 1.60 13.07 13.24
N LEU A 123 1.76 13.49 11.97
CA LEU A 123 0.69 14.02 11.13
C LEU A 123 1.01 13.76 9.66
N VAL A 124 0.05 13.29 8.88
CA VAL A 124 0.21 13.04 7.44
C VAL A 124 -0.82 13.82 6.63
N TYR A 125 -0.36 14.63 5.70
CA TYR A 125 -1.19 15.27 4.67
C TYR A 125 -1.27 14.34 3.47
N ALA A 126 -2.42 13.70 3.29
CA ALA A 126 -2.69 12.78 2.18
C ALA A 126 -3.29 13.56 1.00
N VAL A 127 -2.48 13.78 -0.03
CA VAL A 127 -2.85 14.61 -1.19
C VAL A 127 -3.00 13.77 -2.45
N ASP A 128 -4.15 13.90 -3.12
CA ASP A 128 -4.41 13.21 -4.39
C ASP A 128 -5.38 14.02 -5.26
N VAL A 129 -5.25 13.91 -6.58
CA VAL A 129 -6.19 14.50 -7.55
C VAL A 129 -7.51 13.73 -7.62
N GLY A 130 -7.53 12.49 -7.17
CA GLY A 130 -8.70 11.63 -7.14
C GLY A 130 -9.74 12.04 -6.10
N THR A 131 -10.85 11.32 -6.09
CA THR A 131 -11.99 11.59 -5.19
C THR A 131 -12.40 10.29 -4.50
N ASN A 132 -12.56 10.34 -3.17
CA ASN A 132 -13.01 9.21 -2.35
C ASN A 132 -12.18 7.92 -2.55
N GLN A 133 -10.87 8.07 -2.76
CA GLN A 133 -9.97 6.94 -2.95
C GLN A 133 -9.41 6.43 -1.62
N LEU A 134 -9.15 7.31 -0.68
CA LEU A 134 -8.51 6.97 0.59
C LEU A 134 -9.37 5.96 1.36
N ALA A 135 -8.78 4.85 1.76
CA ALA A 135 -9.47 3.79 2.51
C ALA A 135 -9.97 4.32 3.86
N GLU A 136 -11.17 3.89 4.24
CA GLU A 136 -11.86 4.37 5.45
C GLU A 136 -10.99 4.31 6.72
N PRO A 137 -10.27 3.20 7.04
CA PRO A 137 -9.44 3.17 8.25
C PRO A 137 -8.29 4.19 8.26
N VAL A 138 -7.78 4.58 7.08
CA VAL A 138 -6.74 5.59 6.95
C VAL A 138 -7.35 6.99 7.02
N ARG A 139 -8.51 7.17 6.37
CA ARG A 139 -9.24 8.45 6.34
C ARG A 139 -9.70 8.88 7.74
N GLU A 140 -10.07 7.92 8.59
CA GLU A 140 -10.60 8.18 9.93
C GLU A 140 -9.50 8.35 11.01
N ASP A 141 -8.22 8.09 10.67
CA ASP A 141 -7.13 8.34 11.62
C ASP A 141 -7.01 9.84 11.90
N PRO A 142 -7.09 10.29 13.17
CA PRO A 142 -7.04 11.70 13.54
C PRO A 142 -5.74 12.40 13.15
N ARG A 143 -4.69 11.63 12.86
CA ARG A 143 -3.39 12.12 12.38
C ARG A 143 -3.35 12.32 10.85
N VAL A 144 -4.45 12.11 10.13
CA VAL A 144 -4.52 12.32 8.67
C VAL A 144 -5.28 13.59 8.34
N ARG A 145 -4.72 14.38 7.44
CA ARG A 145 -5.38 15.50 6.78
C ARG A 145 -5.60 15.14 5.31
N VAL A 146 -6.85 14.97 4.93
CA VAL A 146 -7.23 14.50 3.58
C VAL A 146 -7.38 15.69 2.65
N HIS A 147 -6.60 15.73 1.59
CA HIS A 147 -6.63 16.71 0.50
C HIS A 147 -6.84 16.00 -0.84
N GLU A 148 -8.02 15.44 -1.03
CA GLU A 148 -8.45 14.89 -2.32
C GLU A 148 -8.86 16.03 -3.27
N GLN A 149 -8.95 15.74 -4.58
CA GLN A 149 -9.20 16.73 -5.65
C GLN A 149 -8.16 17.87 -5.65
N THR A 150 -6.96 17.59 -5.20
CA THR A 150 -5.89 18.58 -5.06
C THR A 150 -4.69 18.19 -5.92
N ASP A 151 -4.32 19.06 -6.84
CA ASP A 151 -3.08 18.87 -7.59
C ASP A 151 -1.89 19.25 -6.71
N VAL A 152 -0.91 18.37 -6.63
CA VAL A 152 0.32 18.61 -5.86
C VAL A 152 1.03 19.91 -6.26
N ARG A 153 0.91 20.32 -7.54
CA ARG A 153 1.49 21.55 -8.06
C ARG A 153 0.90 22.83 -7.46
N ASP A 154 -0.33 22.75 -6.96
CA ASP A 154 -1.06 23.87 -6.37
C ASP A 154 -0.90 23.94 -4.84
N LEU A 155 -0.09 23.03 -4.25
CA LEU A 155 0.15 23.02 -2.81
C LEU A 155 0.92 24.25 -2.35
N THR A 156 0.42 24.81 -1.26
CA THR A 156 1.05 25.89 -0.51
C THR A 156 1.05 25.58 0.98
N LEU A 157 1.73 26.35 1.79
CA LEU A 157 1.71 26.19 3.26
C LEU A 157 0.28 26.32 3.83
N VAL A 158 -0.61 27.08 3.19
CA VAL A 158 -2.02 27.20 3.63
C VAL A 158 -2.73 25.84 3.67
N ASN A 159 -2.42 24.95 2.73
CA ASN A 159 -2.94 23.59 2.71
C ASN A 159 -2.37 22.70 3.84
N LEU A 160 -1.30 23.13 4.47
CA LEU A 160 -0.53 22.39 5.47
C LEU A 160 -0.53 23.11 6.84
N ASP A 161 -1.65 23.75 7.20
CA ASP A 161 -1.83 24.49 8.45
C ASP A 161 -0.76 25.58 8.66
N ASP A 162 -0.35 26.27 7.58
CA ASP A 162 0.67 27.33 7.51
C ASP A 162 2.07 26.89 8.06
N ARG A 163 2.37 25.61 8.03
CA ARG A 163 3.64 25.07 8.52
C ARG A 163 4.22 24.05 7.52
N PRO A 164 5.56 24.08 7.30
CA PRO A 164 6.20 23.11 6.43
C PRO A 164 6.13 21.68 7.00
N VAL A 165 6.33 20.70 6.12
CA VAL A 165 6.48 19.30 6.49
C VAL A 165 7.96 18.91 6.62
N ASP A 166 8.22 17.91 7.47
CA ASP A 166 9.56 17.37 7.72
C ASP A 166 9.94 16.30 6.70
N LEU A 167 8.93 15.61 6.13
CA LEU A 167 9.12 14.55 5.15
C LEU A 167 8.10 14.67 4.01
N VAL A 168 8.58 14.59 2.77
CA VAL A 168 7.73 14.39 1.59
C VAL A 168 7.99 12.99 1.06
N VAL A 169 6.93 12.19 0.93
CA VAL A 169 6.93 10.97 0.12
C VAL A 169 6.06 11.17 -1.12
N ALA A 170 6.42 10.56 -2.25
CA ALA A 170 5.65 10.72 -3.47
C ALA A 170 5.59 9.41 -4.26
N ASP A 171 4.36 9.00 -4.62
CA ASP A 171 4.03 7.89 -5.53
C ASP A 171 3.12 8.38 -6.66
N LEU A 172 3.61 9.26 -7.51
CA LEU A 172 2.83 9.89 -8.57
C LEU A 172 2.88 9.09 -9.87
N SER A 173 1.79 9.15 -10.63
CA SER A 173 1.68 8.50 -11.94
C SER A 173 1.32 9.52 -13.02
N PHE A 174 1.78 9.25 -14.26
CA PHE A 174 1.48 10.04 -15.47
C PHE A 174 2.05 11.47 -15.48
N ILE A 175 2.94 11.78 -14.56
CA ILE A 175 3.67 13.06 -14.50
C ILE A 175 5.15 12.78 -14.18
N SER A 176 6.05 13.58 -14.75
CA SER A 176 7.45 13.60 -14.33
C SER A 176 7.60 14.32 -13.00
N LEU A 177 8.39 13.76 -12.09
CA LEU A 177 8.72 14.39 -10.80
C LEU A 177 9.37 15.77 -11.00
N THR A 178 10.15 15.95 -12.07
CA THR A 178 10.81 17.23 -12.36
C THR A 178 9.87 18.42 -12.47
N LYS A 179 8.56 18.18 -12.74
CA LYS A 179 7.54 19.21 -12.89
C LYS A 179 6.88 19.64 -11.58
N ILE A 180 7.21 18.97 -10.48
CA ILE A 180 6.54 19.17 -9.18
C ILE A 180 7.52 19.42 -8.03
N LEU A 181 8.85 19.35 -8.28
CA LEU A 181 9.84 19.57 -7.24
C LEU A 181 9.76 20.98 -6.63
N ASP A 182 9.42 22.00 -7.41
CA ASP A 182 9.22 23.36 -6.91
C ASP A 182 8.11 23.42 -5.85
N ALA A 183 7.00 22.69 -6.07
CA ALA A 183 5.93 22.62 -5.08
C ALA A 183 6.37 21.92 -3.80
N PHE A 184 7.17 20.84 -3.91
CA PHE A 184 7.75 20.21 -2.72
C PHE A 184 8.70 21.13 -1.98
N ALA A 185 9.57 21.87 -2.70
CA ALA A 185 10.50 22.82 -2.09
C ALA A 185 9.76 23.93 -1.33
N ALA A 186 8.61 24.39 -1.84
CA ALA A 186 7.84 25.45 -1.23
C ALA A 186 7.17 25.04 0.09
N VAL A 187 6.95 23.72 0.32
CA VAL A 187 6.20 23.23 1.47
C VAL A 187 7.02 22.38 2.44
N THR A 188 8.30 22.11 2.14
CA THR A 188 9.17 21.31 3.00
C THR A 188 10.04 22.20 3.89
N ALA A 189 10.29 21.77 5.12
CA ALA A 189 11.20 22.43 6.05
C ALA A 189 12.65 22.44 5.50
N THR A 190 13.44 23.42 5.90
CA THR A 190 14.82 23.59 5.40
C THR A 190 15.71 22.39 5.70
N ASP A 191 15.45 21.67 6.80
CA ASP A 191 16.13 20.44 7.22
C ASP A 191 15.32 19.17 6.90
N GLY A 192 14.27 19.32 6.11
CA GLY A 192 13.38 18.24 5.74
C GLY A 192 14.02 17.20 4.80
N THR A 193 13.30 16.14 4.55
CA THR A 193 13.72 15.04 3.69
C THR A 193 12.67 14.79 2.61
N TRP A 194 13.11 14.50 1.38
CA TRP A 194 12.26 13.92 0.35
C TRP A 194 12.62 12.45 0.15
N LEU A 195 11.62 11.60 0.03
CA LEU A 195 11.73 10.21 -0.38
C LEU A 195 10.79 9.98 -1.57
N LEU A 196 11.31 10.20 -2.76
CA LEU A 196 10.53 10.25 -3.99
C LEU A 196 10.65 8.95 -4.77
N MET A 197 9.53 8.36 -5.18
CA MET A 197 9.51 7.18 -6.03
C MET A 197 9.61 7.59 -7.50
N VAL A 198 10.80 7.43 -8.08
CA VAL A 198 11.09 7.64 -9.50
C VAL A 198 10.55 6.45 -10.29
N LYS A 199 9.69 6.75 -11.24
CA LYS A 199 9.12 5.78 -12.18
C LYS A 199 9.71 6.04 -13.57
N PRO A 200 10.69 5.27 -14.05
CA PRO A 200 11.39 5.53 -15.30
C PRO A 200 10.46 5.79 -16.48
N GLN A 201 9.34 5.07 -16.56
CA GLN A 201 8.37 5.22 -17.65
C GLN A 201 7.73 6.60 -17.74
N PHE A 202 7.78 7.42 -16.69
CA PHE A 202 7.27 8.80 -16.71
C PHE A 202 8.37 9.86 -16.83
N GLU A 203 9.65 9.45 -16.77
CA GLU A 203 10.79 10.35 -16.82
C GLU A 203 11.54 10.33 -18.16
N VAL A 204 11.65 9.15 -18.85
CA VAL A 204 12.48 9.01 -20.05
C VAL A 204 11.76 9.32 -21.37
N GLY A 205 10.46 9.63 -21.32
CA GLY A 205 9.66 9.90 -22.52
C GLY A 205 9.17 8.64 -23.23
N ARG A 206 8.11 8.79 -24.05
CA ARG A 206 7.37 7.68 -24.64
C ARG A 206 8.19 6.82 -25.63
N VAL A 207 9.17 7.41 -26.29
CA VAL A 207 9.98 6.71 -27.31
C VAL A 207 10.89 5.64 -26.71
N ALA A 208 11.22 5.78 -25.43
CA ALA A 208 12.06 4.85 -24.68
C ALA A 208 11.30 3.64 -24.13
N LEU A 209 9.97 3.58 -24.27
CA LEU A 209 9.13 2.51 -23.74
C LEU A 209 8.98 1.37 -24.75
N ASP A 210 8.94 0.14 -24.26
CA ASP A 210 8.50 -1.01 -25.07
C ASP A 210 6.98 -0.94 -25.36
N ARG A 211 6.47 -1.91 -26.14
CA ARG A 211 5.04 -1.99 -26.48
C ARG A 211 4.13 -2.16 -25.26
N GLY A 212 4.67 -2.63 -24.14
CA GLY A 212 3.98 -2.80 -22.84
C GLY A 212 4.08 -1.59 -21.93
N GLY A 213 4.77 -0.51 -22.35
CA GLY A 213 5.02 0.66 -21.52
C GLY A 213 6.10 0.42 -20.46
N VAL A 214 6.98 -0.57 -20.67
CA VAL A 214 8.03 -0.95 -19.74
C VAL A 214 9.39 -0.44 -20.21
N VAL A 215 10.14 0.17 -19.30
CA VAL A 215 11.55 0.53 -19.49
C VAL A 215 12.40 -0.66 -19.03
N ARG A 216 13.15 -1.28 -19.96
CA ARG A 216 13.97 -2.45 -19.67
C ARG A 216 15.47 -2.15 -19.61
N ASP A 217 15.89 -1.09 -20.27
CA ASP A 217 17.30 -0.72 -20.34
C ASP A 217 17.78 -0.09 -19.01
N PRO A 218 18.76 -0.69 -18.31
CA PRO A 218 19.32 -0.10 -17.09
C PRO A 218 19.89 1.31 -17.28
N ALA A 219 20.39 1.64 -18.48
CA ALA A 219 20.89 3.00 -18.76
C ALA A 219 19.75 4.03 -18.71
N LEU A 220 18.54 3.66 -19.15
CA LEU A 220 17.36 4.51 -19.08
C LEU A 220 16.83 4.61 -17.62
N HIS A 221 16.95 3.57 -16.83
CA HIS A 221 16.66 3.66 -15.39
C HIS A 221 17.56 4.70 -14.72
N ARG A 222 18.86 4.63 -15.03
CA ARG A 222 19.83 5.61 -14.52
C ARG A 222 19.51 7.02 -14.99
N GLN A 223 19.27 7.20 -16.30
CA GLN A 223 18.89 8.48 -16.86
C GLN A 223 17.66 9.09 -16.16
N ALA A 224 16.65 8.28 -15.84
CA ALA A 224 15.44 8.73 -15.15
C ALA A 224 15.76 9.30 -13.76
N VAL A 225 16.54 8.57 -12.98
CA VAL A 225 16.93 8.99 -11.62
C VAL A 225 17.88 10.19 -11.67
N ASP A 226 18.89 10.17 -12.54
CA ASP A 226 19.85 11.28 -12.69
C ASP A 226 19.15 12.58 -13.14
N GLY A 227 18.10 12.46 -13.98
CA GLY A 227 17.28 13.60 -14.39
C GLY A 227 16.53 14.25 -13.23
N VAL A 228 15.90 13.43 -12.38
CA VAL A 228 15.23 13.91 -11.16
C VAL A 228 16.24 14.49 -10.16
N ALA A 229 17.38 13.83 -9.99
CA ALA A 229 18.44 14.27 -9.11
C ALA A 229 19.01 15.64 -9.54
N ALA A 230 19.25 15.84 -10.84
CA ALA A 230 19.73 17.10 -11.39
C ALA A 230 18.71 18.24 -11.19
N ALA A 231 17.43 17.98 -11.42
CA ALA A 231 16.36 18.96 -11.20
C ALA A 231 16.25 19.33 -9.70
N ALA A 232 16.35 18.36 -8.80
CA ALA A 232 16.36 18.61 -7.36
C ALA A 232 17.58 19.41 -6.91
N ALA A 233 18.77 19.10 -7.47
CA ALA A 233 20.01 19.83 -7.17
C ALA A 233 19.93 21.31 -7.57
N ALA A 234 19.21 21.65 -8.65
CA ALA A 234 18.97 23.03 -9.04
C ALA A 234 18.15 23.83 -8.00
N LEU A 235 17.38 23.12 -7.15
CA LEU A 235 16.62 23.67 -6.03
C LEU A 235 17.36 23.57 -4.68
N GLY A 236 18.62 23.12 -4.69
CA GLY A 236 19.44 22.94 -3.47
C GLY A 236 19.19 21.63 -2.73
N TRP A 237 18.54 20.65 -3.36
CA TRP A 237 18.30 19.32 -2.79
C TRP A 237 19.29 18.29 -3.33
N HIS A 238 19.97 17.57 -2.44
CA HIS A 238 21.05 16.67 -2.78
C HIS A 238 20.71 15.22 -2.48
N VAL A 239 21.01 14.33 -3.43
CA VAL A 239 20.80 12.90 -3.25
C VAL A 239 21.68 12.35 -2.14
N GLN A 240 21.06 11.68 -1.19
CA GLN A 240 21.72 10.96 -0.10
C GLN A 240 21.84 9.47 -0.40
N ALA A 241 20.81 8.88 -1.01
CA ALA A 241 20.79 7.47 -1.38
C ALA A 241 19.74 7.20 -2.47
N VAL A 242 19.96 6.12 -3.19
CA VAL A 242 19.00 5.55 -4.15
C VAL A 242 18.83 4.07 -3.83
N VAL A 243 17.60 3.59 -3.72
CA VAL A 243 17.28 2.16 -3.56
C VAL A 243 16.24 1.74 -4.58
N ALA A 244 16.36 0.52 -5.08
CA ALA A 244 15.34 -0.07 -5.94
C ALA A 244 14.10 -0.42 -5.11
N SER A 245 12.91 -0.16 -5.64
CA SER A 245 11.69 -0.66 -5.02
C SER A 245 11.71 -2.19 -4.96
N ARG A 246 11.38 -2.76 -3.80
CA ARG A 246 11.29 -4.23 -3.61
C ARG A 246 10.16 -4.85 -4.43
N LEU A 247 9.17 -4.07 -4.83
CA LEU A 247 8.08 -4.50 -5.71
C LEU A 247 8.07 -3.68 -6.99
N PRO A 248 7.89 -4.33 -8.15
CA PRO A 248 7.74 -3.62 -9.41
C PRO A 248 6.39 -2.90 -9.50
N GLY A 249 6.30 -1.93 -10.40
CA GLY A 249 5.05 -1.30 -10.80
C GLY A 249 4.07 -2.30 -11.42
N PRO A 250 2.78 -1.91 -11.60
CA PRO A 250 1.74 -2.81 -12.10
C PRO A 250 2.04 -3.44 -13.48
N ALA A 251 2.72 -2.71 -14.36
CA ALA A 251 3.13 -3.19 -15.67
C ALA A 251 4.48 -3.95 -15.66
N GLY A 252 5.13 -4.06 -14.50
CA GLY A 252 6.44 -4.71 -14.36
C GLY A 252 7.63 -3.76 -14.47
N ASN A 253 7.43 -2.45 -14.46
CA ASN A 253 8.51 -1.48 -14.41
C ASN A 253 9.27 -1.57 -13.09
N GLN A 254 10.60 -1.55 -13.14
CA GLN A 254 11.43 -1.29 -11.97
C GLN A 254 11.28 0.18 -11.59
N GLU A 255 11.05 0.44 -10.32
CA GLU A 255 10.90 1.78 -9.74
C GLU A 255 11.99 1.98 -8.67
N PHE A 256 12.32 3.25 -8.38
CA PHE A 256 13.44 3.59 -7.50
C PHE A 256 13.01 4.64 -6.49
N PHE A 257 13.42 4.48 -5.23
CA PHE A 257 13.30 5.53 -4.25
C PHE A 257 14.58 6.34 -4.17
N VAL A 258 14.45 7.66 -4.23
CA VAL A 258 15.54 8.61 -4.10
C VAL A 258 15.33 9.42 -2.83
N ARG A 259 16.27 9.30 -1.89
CA ARG A 259 16.31 10.14 -0.69
C ARG A 259 17.10 11.39 -0.98
N LEU A 260 16.50 12.57 -0.70
CA LEU A 260 17.12 13.87 -0.89
C LEU A 260 16.98 14.71 0.38
N THR A 261 17.98 15.55 0.64
CA THR A 261 17.99 16.56 1.70
C THR A 261 18.66 17.83 1.20
N THR A 262 18.51 18.93 1.90
CA THR A 262 19.21 20.20 1.58
C THR A 262 20.67 20.18 1.97
N THR A 263 21.08 19.29 2.88
CA THR A 263 22.49 19.14 3.26
C THR A 263 23.20 18.32 2.19
N PRO A 264 24.33 18.79 1.63
CA PRO A 264 25.13 17.98 0.72
C PRO A 264 25.54 16.66 1.38
N GLY A 265 25.30 15.54 0.69
CA GLY A 265 25.61 14.22 1.21
C GLY A 265 27.12 14.02 1.42
N VAL A 266 27.49 13.49 2.58
CA VAL A 266 28.86 13.03 2.90
C VAL A 266 29.00 11.53 2.54
N GLY A 267 28.15 11.04 1.63
CA GLY A 267 28.04 9.64 1.28
C GLY A 267 29.13 9.13 0.31
N PRO A 268 29.20 7.81 0.09
CA PRO A 268 30.14 7.21 -0.85
C PRO A 268 30.02 7.85 -2.24
N ALA A 269 31.07 7.80 -3.03
CA ALA A 269 31.21 8.48 -4.33
C ALA A 269 30.10 8.15 -5.38
N SER A 270 29.22 7.18 -5.08
CA SER A 270 28.02 6.88 -5.85
C SER A 270 26.83 6.65 -4.91
N PRO A 271 25.73 7.40 -5.04
CA PRO A 271 24.50 7.15 -4.30
C PRO A 271 23.77 5.88 -4.79
N TRP A 272 24.27 5.26 -5.85
CA TRP A 272 23.65 4.09 -6.47
C TRP A 272 24.04 2.80 -5.76
N PRO A 273 23.09 1.88 -5.53
CA PRO A 273 23.41 0.54 -5.05
C PRO A 273 24.26 -0.19 -6.09
N ALA A 274 25.20 -1.02 -5.62
CA ALA A 274 26.11 -1.79 -6.50
C ALA A 274 25.36 -2.66 -7.54
N SER A 275 24.11 -3.04 -7.25
CA SER A 275 23.24 -3.77 -8.17
C SER A 275 22.71 -2.95 -9.34
N LEU A 276 22.96 -1.63 -9.35
CA LEU A 276 22.50 -0.68 -10.39
C LEU A 276 23.68 0.06 -11.06
N CYS A 277 24.92 -0.33 -10.71
CA CYS A 277 26.16 0.21 -11.30
C CYS A 277 26.61 -0.61 -12.51
#